data_4cb2058dcd76339f10f087f3dbcea529
#
_entry.id   4cb2058dcd76339f10f087f3dbcea529
#
_cell.length_a   1.000
_cell.length_b   1.000
_cell.length_c   1.000
_cell.angle_alpha   90.00
_cell.angle_beta   90.00
_cell.angle_gamma   90.00
#
_symmetry.space_group_name_H-M   'P 1'
#
loop_
_entity.id
_entity.type
_entity.pdbx_description
1 polymer ?
#
loop_
_entity_poly.entity_id
_entity_poly.type
_entity_poly.pdbx_seq_one_letter_code
_entity_poly.pdbx_strand_id
1 'polypeptide(L)'
;MIRSAKFISLFFLFTGCAPNLNTLEGEYVFNDPYYYGIIDQNILKNQSYKWFDKQYNQYNPDIEKLSKTSLKDIDIAIFMGTWCHDSKREVPRAIKLFNLLALDNERIKIVALNKQKKGYFKNYKSFNIKRTPTIIFFK
;
A
#
# COMPACT_ATOMS: atom_id res chain seq x y z
N MET A 1 -2.26 52.78 37.21
CA MET A 1 -2.92 51.46 37.27
C MET A 1 -2.90 50.86 35.86
N ILE A 2 -1.94 49.99 35.59
CA ILE A 2 -1.74 49.38 34.29
C ILE A 2 -2.31 47.93 34.39
N ARG A 3 -3.42 47.64 33.70
CA ARG A 3 -4.01 46.30 33.64
C ARG A 3 -3.24 45.45 32.61
N SER A 4 -2.47 44.48 33.11
CA SER A 4 -1.81 43.49 32.29
C SER A 4 -2.84 42.48 31.72
N ALA A 5 -3.06 42.52 30.42
CA ALA A 5 -3.85 41.53 29.73
C ALA A 5 -3.01 40.29 29.47
N LYS A 6 -3.32 39.17 30.16
CA LYS A 6 -2.70 37.88 29.89
C LYS A 6 -3.32 37.31 28.60
N PHE A 7 -2.54 37.26 27.53
CA PHE A 7 -2.87 36.51 26.31
C PHE A 7 -2.69 35.00 26.61
N ILE A 8 -3.77 34.28 26.72
CA ILE A 8 -3.77 32.82 26.76
C ILE A 8 -3.68 32.37 25.31
N SER A 9 -2.48 31.97 24.88
CA SER A 9 -2.25 31.32 23.59
C SER A 9 -2.79 29.90 23.67
N LEU A 10 -3.95 29.66 23.04
CA LEU A 10 -4.56 28.34 22.92
C LEU A 10 -3.81 27.57 21.81
N PHE A 11 -2.85 26.75 22.21
CA PHE A 11 -2.09 25.87 21.29
C PHE A 11 -2.99 24.69 20.91
N PHE A 12 -3.62 24.74 19.74
CA PHE A 12 -4.33 23.62 19.16
C PHE A 12 -3.32 22.59 18.66
N LEU A 13 -3.08 21.56 19.45
CA LEU A 13 -2.37 20.37 19.00
C LEU A 13 -3.29 19.59 18.05
N PHE A 14 -3.10 19.76 16.74
CA PHE A 14 -3.68 18.86 15.77
C PHE A 14 -2.93 17.52 15.84
N THR A 15 -3.42 16.61 16.67
CA THR A 15 -3.00 15.21 16.58
C THR A 15 -3.66 14.58 15.34
N GLY A 16 -3.07 14.84 14.18
CA GLY A 16 -3.41 14.10 12.98
C GLY A 16 -3.02 12.64 13.21
N CYS A 17 -4.00 11.76 13.28
CA CYS A 17 -3.77 10.32 13.34
C CYS A 17 -3.06 9.91 12.05
N ALA A 18 -1.75 9.62 12.13
CA ALA A 18 -1.00 9.09 11.00
C ALA A 18 -1.62 7.74 10.56
N PRO A 19 -1.73 7.46 9.26
CA PRO A 19 -2.20 6.18 8.79
C PRO A 19 -1.28 5.07 9.31
N ASN A 20 -1.88 4.01 9.87
CA ASN A 20 -1.17 2.87 10.44
C ASN A 20 -1.54 1.60 9.67
N LEU A 21 -0.54 0.77 9.33
CA LEU A 21 -0.73 -0.49 8.64
C LEU A 21 -1.67 -1.44 9.39
N ASN A 22 -1.60 -1.46 10.72
CA ASN A 22 -2.44 -2.31 11.57
C ASN A 22 -3.93 -1.96 11.51
N THR A 23 -4.28 -0.79 10.98
CA THR A 23 -5.69 -0.41 10.74
C THR A 23 -6.26 -0.97 9.44
N LEU A 24 -5.42 -1.61 8.61
CA LEU A 24 -5.83 -2.29 7.40
C LEU A 24 -6.35 -3.68 7.75
N GLU A 25 -7.63 -3.76 8.13
CA GLU A 25 -8.34 -4.99 8.42
C GLU A 25 -9.58 -5.09 7.55
N GLY A 26 -9.88 -6.27 7.07
CA GLY A 26 -11.07 -6.53 6.28
C GLY A 26 -10.89 -7.73 5.38
N GLU A 27 -11.99 -8.15 4.79
CA GLU A 27 -12.04 -9.23 3.82
C GLU A 27 -11.98 -8.67 2.40
N TYR A 28 -11.62 -9.53 1.46
CA TYR A 28 -11.73 -9.19 0.05
C TYR A 28 -13.13 -9.53 -0.49
N VAL A 29 -13.54 -8.79 -1.50
CA VAL A 29 -14.76 -9.04 -2.26
C VAL A 29 -14.38 -9.26 -3.71
N PHE A 30 -14.86 -10.38 -4.28
CA PHE A 30 -14.75 -10.63 -5.70
C PHE A 30 -16.01 -10.11 -6.41
N ASN A 31 -15.81 -9.21 -7.35
CA ASN A 31 -16.85 -8.75 -8.26
C ASN A 31 -16.29 -8.86 -9.68
N ASP A 32 -16.62 -9.97 -10.32
CA ASP A 32 -16.05 -10.39 -11.61
C ASP A 32 -15.86 -9.22 -12.59
N PRO A 33 -14.69 -9.08 -13.19
CA PRO A 33 -13.46 -9.88 -13.05
C PRO A 33 -12.45 -9.30 -12.04
N TYR A 34 -12.87 -8.50 -11.05
CA TYR A 34 -11.97 -7.76 -10.18
C TYR A 34 -12.12 -8.15 -8.71
N TYR A 35 -11.01 -8.14 -8.00
CA TYR A 35 -10.98 -8.23 -6.55
C TYR A 35 -10.92 -6.85 -5.91
N TYR A 36 -11.51 -6.71 -4.74
CA TYR A 36 -11.53 -5.51 -3.91
C TYR A 36 -11.30 -5.89 -2.45
N GLY A 37 -10.69 -4.99 -1.67
CA GLY A 37 -10.37 -5.23 -0.27
C GLY A 37 -8.93 -5.67 -0.07
N ILE A 38 -8.64 -6.29 1.08
CA ILE A 38 -7.31 -6.80 1.40
C ILE A 38 -7.18 -8.17 0.75
N ILE A 39 -6.22 -8.31 -0.15
CA ILE A 39 -6.01 -9.53 -0.94
C ILE A 39 -4.64 -10.14 -0.66
N ASP A 40 -4.57 -11.45 -0.76
CA ASP A 40 -3.33 -12.20 -0.71
C ASP A 40 -2.61 -12.17 -2.07
N GLN A 41 -1.28 -12.30 -2.06
CA GLN A 41 -0.49 -12.41 -3.30
C GLN A 41 -0.93 -13.61 -4.17
N ASN A 42 -1.39 -14.70 -3.55
CA ASN A 42 -1.86 -15.87 -4.28
C ASN A 42 -3.09 -15.59 -5.13
N ILE A 43 -3.93 -14.63 -4.71
CA ILE A 43 -5.06 -14.16 -5.53
C ILE A 43 -4.55 -13.54 -6.83
N LEU A 44 -3.45 -12.78 -6.77
CA LEU A 44 -2.85 -12.14 -7.95
C LEU A 44 -2.14 -13.14 -8.87
N LYS A 45 -1.73 -14.29 -8.33
CA LYS A 45 -1.11 -15.40 -9.10
C LYS A 45 -2.15 -16.34 -9.71
N ASN A 46 -3.44 -16.10 -9.51
CA ASN A 46 -4.51 -16.90 -10.09
C ASN A 46 -4.45 -16.85 -11.63
N GLN A 47 -4.85 -17.95 -12.27
CA GLN A 47 -4.89 -18.10 -13.74
C GLN A 47 -5.65 -16.97 -14.45
N SER A 48 -6.61 -16.34 -13.80
CA SER A 48 -7.33 -15.17 -14.33
C SER A 48 -6.43 -13.93 -14.50
N TYR A 49 -5.27 -13.90 -13.84
CA TYR A 49 -4.36 -12.75 -13.84
C TYR A 49 -2.99 -13.08 -14.45
N LYS A 50 -2.99 -13.67 -15.65
CA LYS A 50 -1.77 -13.99 -16.42
C LYS A 50 -0.77 -12.83 -16.53
N TRP A 51 -1.24 -11.60 -16.36
CA TRP A 51 -0.38 -10.41 -16.34
C TRP A 51 0.58 -10.39 -15.14
N PHE A 52 0.23 -11.03 -14.01
CA PHE A 52 1.09 -11.04 -12.83
C PHE A 52 2.40 -11.78 -13.11
N ASP A 53 2.31 -13.04 -13.50
CA ASP A 53 3.49 -13.87 -13.78
C ASP A 53 4.32 -13.30 -14.93
N LYS A 54 3.66 -12.78 -15.97
CA LYS A 54 4.35 -12.13 -17.08
C LYS A 54 5.23 -10.97 -16.60
N GLN A 55 4.66 -10.02 -15.85
CA GLN A 55 5.41 -8.86 -15.39
C GLN A 55 6.44 -9.19 -14.32
N TYR A 56 6.12 -10.13 -13.42
CA TYR A 56 7.03 -10.61 -12.40
C TYR A 56 8.27 -11.26 -13.02
N ASN A 57 8.10 -12.17 -13.98
CA ASN A 57 9.19 -12.92 -14.60
C ASN A 57 10.05 -12.05 -15.53
N GLN A 58 9.44 -11.12 -16.26
CA GLN A 58 10.15 -10.24 -17.20
C GLN A 58 10.95 -9.12 -16.51
N TYR A 59 10.62 -8.79 -15.27
CA TYR A 59 11.32 -7.72 -14.56
C TYR A 59 12.66 -8.25 -14.01
N ASN A 60 13.77 -7.60 -14.36
CA ASN A 60 15.11 -7.93 -13.90
C ASN A 60 15.80 -6.68 -13.32
N PRO A 61 15.60 -6.39 -12.02
CA PRO A 61 16.22 -5.23 -11.38
C PRO A 61 17.71 -5.43 -11.16
N ASP A 62 18.45 -4.33 -11.16
CA ASP A 62 19.86 -4.31 -10.77
C ASP A 62 19.98 -4.36 -9.23
N ILE A 63 20.14 -5.59 -8.72
CA ILE A 63 20.19 -5.84 -7.27
C ILE A 63 21.49 -5.31 -6.65
N GLU A 64 22.58 -5.25 -7.39
CA GLU A 64 23.86 -4.75 -6.86
C GLU A 64 23.73 -3.30 -6.38
N LYS A 65 22.99 -2.47 -7.12
CA LYS A 65 22.69 -1.08 -6.71
C LYS A 65 21.87 -0.99 -5.43
N LEU A 66 21.11 -2.03 -5.12
CA LEU A 66 20.20 -2.10 -3.97
C LEU A 66 20.75 -2.91 -2.81
N SER A 67 21.96 -3.50 -2.95
CA SER A 67 22.57 -4.39 -1.96
C SER A 67 22.74 -3.78 -0.57
N LYS A 68 22.83 -2.45 -0.49
CA LYS A 68 22.91 -1.69 0.78
C LYS A 68 21.54 -1.35 1.38
N THR A 69 20.45 -1.66 0.67
CA THR A 69 19.09 -1.36 1.12
C THR A 69 18.60 -2.49 2.01
N SER A 70 18.25 -2.19 3.25
CA SER A 70 17.62 -3.13 4.17
C SER A 70 16.16 -2.75 4.38
N LEU A 71 15.27 -3.70 4.21
CA LEU A 71 13.83 -3.56 4.47
C LEU A 71 13.40 -4.32 5.73
N LYS A 72 14.34 -4.79 6.55
CA LYS A 72 14.09 -5.71 7.67
C LYS A 72 13.00 -5.22 8.64
N ASP A 73 12.97 -3.92 8.92
CA ASP A 73 12.04 -3.32 9.89
C ASP A 73 10.95 -2.47 9.20
N ILE A 74 10.71 -2.75 7.92
CA ILE A 74 9.73 -2.00 7.11
C ILE A 74 8.53 -2.87 6.84
N ASP A 75 7.34 -2.33 7.08
CA ASP A 75 6.07 -2.88 6.63
C ASP A 75 5.61 -2.11 5.39
N ILE A 76 4.92 -2.80 4.47
CA ILE A 76 4.52 -2.22 3.19
C ILE A 76 3.03 -2.40 2.97
N ALA A 77 2.35 -1.32 2.58
CA ALA A 77 1.02 -1.39 2.00
C ALA A 77 1.06 -1.04 0.52
N ILE A 78 0.51 -1.91 -0.31
CA ILE A 78 0.37 -1.72 -1.76
C ILE A 78 -1.11 -1.48 -2.07
N PHE A 79 -1.46 -0.25 -2.40
CA PHE A 79 -2.80 0.10 -2.87
C PHE A 79 -2.84 0.01 -4.39
N MET A 80 -3.68 -0.87 -4.91
CA MET A 80 -3.75 -1.15 -6.34
C MET A 80 -5.18 -1.24 -6.86
N GLY A 81 -5.33 -1.30 -8.17
CA GLY A 81 -6.58 -1.73 -8.82
C GLY A 81 -6.30 -2.92 -9.73
N THR A 82 -6.98 -4.04 -9.55
CA THR A 82 -6.85 -5.19 -10.46
C THR A 82 -7.36 -4.88 -11.88
N TRP A 83 -8.09 -3.78 -12.02
CA TRP A 83 -8.53 -3.16 -13.29
C TRP A 83 -7.49 -2.19 -13.88
N CYS A 84 -6.55 -1.69 -13.07
CA CYS A 84 -5.63 -0.61 -13.44
C CYS A 84 -4.41 -1.14 -14.22
N HIS A 85 -4.15 -0.58 -15.40
CA HIS A 85 -3.02 -0.99 -16.26
C HIS A 85 -1.66 -0.81 -15.55
N ASP A 86 -1.45 0.32 -14.90
CA ASP A 86 -0.19 0.59 -14.20
C ASP A 86 0.00 -0.34 -12.99
N SER A 87 -1.09 -0.64 -12.25
CA SER A 87 -1.03 -1.63 -11.17
C SER A 87 -0.64 -3.01 -11.68
N LYS A 88 -1.21 -3.44 -12.80
CA LYS A 88 -0.89 -4.74 -13.43
C LYS A 88 0.58 -4.83 -13.85
N ARG A 89 1.20 -3.71 -14.21
CA ARG A 89 2.62 -3.65 -14.59
C ARG A 89 3.53 -3.54 -13.37
N GLU A 90 3.25 -2.60 -12.48
CA GLU A 90 4.20 -2.20 -11.44
C GLU A 90 4.12 -3.05 -10.16
N VAL A 91 2.93 -3.56 -9.79
CA VAL A 91 2.79 -4.33 -8.56
C VAL A 91 3.55 -5.65 -8.60
N PRO A 92 3.50 -6.48 -9.66
CA PRO A 92 4.32 -7.69 -9.74
C PRO A 92 5.82 -7.41 -9.69
N ARG A 93 6.25 -6.30 -10.31
CA ARG A 93 7.66 -5.86 -10.31
C ARG A 93 8.12 -5.45 -8.91
N ALA A 94 7.29 -4.69 -8.21
CA ALA A 94 7.56 -4.29 -6.83
C ALA A 94 7.64 -5.51 -5.91
N ILE A 95 6.71 -6.45 -6.02
CA ILE A 95 6.72 -7.70 -5.24
C ILE A 95 7.98 -8.50 -5.54
N LYS A 96 8.40 -8.63 -6.81
CA LYS A 96 9.67 -9.29 -7.15
C LYS A 96 10.85 -8.60 -6.49
N LEU A 97 10.91 -7.28 -6.53
CA LEU A 97 11.97 -6.50 -5.92
C LEU A 97 12.03 -6.75 -4.40
N PHE A 98 10.88 -6.72 -3.71
CA PHE A 98 10.82 -6.97 -2.28
C PHE A 98 11.26 -8.39 -1.92
N ASN A 99 10.87 -9.39 -2.71
CA ASN A 99 11.32 -10.77 -2.54
C ASN A 99 12.85 -10.91 -2.73
N LEU A 100 13.42 -10.22 -3.72
CA LEU A 100 14.86 -10.21 -3.95
C LEU A 100 15.64 -9.49 -2.83
N LEU A 101 15.01 -8.54 -2.15
CA LEU A 101 15.54 -7.86 -0.96
C LEU A 101 15.23 -8.61 0.35
N ALA A 102 14.74 -9.86 0.26
CA ALA A 102 14.41 -10.73 1.38
C ALA A 102 13.39 -10.11 2.38
N LEU A 103 12.47 -9.28 1.89
CA LEU A 103 11.35 -8.83 2.70
C LEU A 103 10.36 -9.97 2.89
N ASP A 104 9.96 -10.19 4.15
CA ASP A 104 8.94 -11.17 4.49
C ASP A 104 7.58 -10.78 3.87
N ASN A 105 6.93 -11.75 3.22
CA ASN A 105 5.63 -11.56 2.60
C ASN A 105 4.53 -11.17 3.59
N GLU A 106 4.63 -11.59 4.86
CA GLU A 106 3.70 -11.21 5.92
C GLU A 106 3.75 -9.71 6.23
N ARG A 107 4.84 -9.05 5.88
CA ARG A 107 5.03 -7.60 6.02
C ARG A 107 4.46 -6.80 4.84
N ILE A 108 3.89 -7.45 3.84
CA ILE A 108 3.29 -6.81 2.67
C ILE A 108 1.79 -6.98 2.72
N LYS A 109 1.05 -5.91 2.93
CA LYS A 109 -0.41 -5.88 2.77
C LYS A 109 -0.78 -5.32 1.39
N ILE A 110 -1.57 -6.08 0.63
CA ILE A 110 -2.06 -5.66 -0.68
C ILE A 110 -3.53 -5.29 -0.56
N VAL A 111 -3.86 -4.09 -1.00
CA VAL A 111 -5.21 -3.51 -0.90
C VAL A 111 -5.71 -3.19 -2.30
N ALA A 112 -6.71 -3.93 -2.74
CA ALA A 112 -7.36 -3.72 -4.02
C ALA A 112 -8.50 -2.71 -3.90
N LEU A 113 -8.40 -1.62 -4.65
CA LEU A 113 -9.37 -0.52 -4.66
C LEU A 113 -10.25 -0.58 -5.91
N ASN A 114 -11.46 -0.03 -5.81
CA ASN A 114 -12.32 0.17 -6.97
C ASN A 114 -11.83 1.35 -7.84
N LYS A 115 -12.49 1.60 -8.98
CA LYS A 115 -12.11 2.68 -9.92
C LYS A 115 -12.17 4.07 -9.27
N GLN A 116 -13.01 4.27 -8.26
CA GLN A 116 -13.10 5.51 -7.48
C GLN A 116 -12.03 5.60 -6.37
N LYS A 117 -11.09 4.65 -6.29
CA LYS A 117 -10.06 4.49 -5.25
C LYS A 117 -10.65 4.35 -3.84
N LYS A 118 -11.86 3.80 -3.76
CA LYS A 118 -12.48 3.43 -2.49
C LYS A 118 -12.05 2.02 -2.11
N GLY A 119 -11.79 1.81 -0.81
CA GLY A 119 -11.49 0.51 -0.24
C GLY A 119 -12.72 -0.13 0.41
N TYR A 120 -12.66 -1.44 0.59
CA TYR A 120 -13.65 -2.26 1.28
C TYR A 120 -13.15 -2.64 2.68
N PHE A 121 -12.50 -1.70 3.37
CA PHE A 121 -11.94 -1.86 4.70
C PHE A 121 -12.13 -0.57 5.51
N LYS A 122 -12.03 -0.70 6.84
CA LYS A 122 -12.12 0.46 7.73
C LYS A 122 -10.96 1.43 7.47
N ASN A 123 -11.21 2.70 7.72
CA ASN A 123 -10.19 3.76 7.66
C ASN A 123 -9.50 3.98 6.31
N TYR A 124 -10.00 3.43 5.20
CA TYR A 124 -9.38 3.63 3.88
C TYR A 124 -9.18 5.11 3.52
N LYS A 125 -10.03 6.00 4.02
CA LYS A 125 -9.96 7.45 3.77
C LYS A 125 -8.71 8.10 4.36
N SER A 126 -8.19 7.56 5.48
CA SER A 126 -6.99 8.10 6.14
C SER A 126 -5.74 7.98 5.28
N PHE A 127 -5.69 7.00 4.36
CA PHE A 127 -4.59 6.82 3.42
C PHE A 127 -4.64 7.79 2.23
N ASN A 128 -5.76 8.45 2.00
CA ASN A 128 -5.95 9.49 0.96
C ASN A 128 -5.40 9.10 -0.43
N ILE A 129 -5.64 7.86 -0.85
CA ILE A 129 -5.10 7.31 -2.10
C ILE A 129 -5.69 8.01 -3.32
N LYS A 130 -4.85 8.67 -4.09
CA LYS A 130 -5.23 9.42 -5.30
C LYS A 130 -4.94 8.66 -6.59
N ARG A 131 -3.93 7.79 -6.58
CA ARG A 131 -3.47 7.04 -7.75
C ARG A 131 -3.27 5.57 -7.40
N THR A 132 -3.32 4.71 -8.41
CA THR A 132 -2.98 3.29 -8.29
C THR A 132 -1.96 2.93 -9.38
N PRO A 133 -0.88 2.19 -9.03
CA PRO A 133 -0.58 1.78 -7.67
C PRO A 133 -0.01 2.92 -6.80
N THR A 134 -0.19 2.80 -5.49
CA THR A 134 0.52 3.59 -4.47
C THR A 134 1.14 2.61 -3.48
N ILE A 135 2.43 2.77 -3.19
CA ILE A 135 3.16 1.94 -2.23
C ILE A 135 3.56 2.83 -1.05
N ILE A 136 3.19 2.42 0.16
CA ILE A 136 3.50 3.14 1.39
C ILE A 136 4.39 2.25 2.25
N PHE A 137 5.48 2.81 2.73
CA PHE A 137 6.44 2.18 3.63
C PHE A 137 6.19 2.70 5.05
N PHE A 138 6.11 1.77 6.01
CA PHE A 138 5.92 2.06 7.43
C PHE A 138 7.16 1.59 8.19
N LYS A 139 7.58 2.39 9.16
CA LYS A 139 8.70 2.09 10.05
C LYS A 139 8.23 2.09 11.49
#